data_8e231792d1e297bca6f2d795aafef957
#
_entry.id   8e231792d1e297bca6f2d795aafef957
#
_cell.length_a   1.000
_cell.length_b   1.000
_cell.length_c   1.000
_cell.angle_alpha   90.00
_cell.angle_beta   90.00
_cell.angle_gamma   90.00
#
_symmetry.space_group_name_H-M   'P 1'
#
loop_
_entity.id
_entity.type
_entity.pdbx_description
1 polymer ?
#
loop_
_entity_poly.entity_id
_entity_poly.type
_entity_poly.pdbx_seq_one_letter_code
_entity_poly.pdbx_strand_id
1 'polypeptide(L)'
;VVHIHAEGPAFFTWLPKMFGKRVIVTIHGIDWQREKWKSGFGSKFIRQGEKNAVKYADEIIVLSKGVQDYFKKTYGRETKFIPNGVNRPQIQTADLITKMFGLTKDSYILFLGRLVPEKGIQYLIEAFKNVRTDKKLVIAGGSSDTDSFMKELKELAKDDSRIIFTGFVQGKMLDELYSNAYIYTLPSDLEGMPLSLLEAMSYGNCCLVSDIPECAEVVEDRALIFRKSDVDELREKLQDACDYPEKVEMLKKQAADFICKKYNWDDVVEETEKLYRRK
;
A
#
# COMPACT_ATOMS: atom_id res chain seq x y z
N VAL A 1 10.70 24.67 -12.94
CA VAL A 1 10.90 23.44 -12.17
C VAL A 1 10.42 22.28 -13.01
N VAL A 2 11.14 21.16 -12.99
CA VAL A 2 10.71 19.87 -13.54
C VAL A 2 10.65 18.89 -12.39
N HIS A 3 9.49 18.25 -12.18
CA HIS A 3 9.30 17.23 -11.16
C HIS A 3 9.12 15.88 -11.84
N ILE A 4 9.99 14.95 -11.53
CA ILE A 4 10.03 13.60 -12.10
C ILE A 4 9.60 12.62 -11.02
N HIS A 5 8.74 11.67 -11.36
CA HIS A 5 8.28 10.63 -10.45
C HIS A 5 8.81 9.26 -10.85
N ALA A 6 9.29 8.50 -9.88
CA ALA A 6 9.85 7.16 -9.95
C ALA A 6 11.25 7.06 -10.59
N GLU A 7 11.94 5.96 -10.29
CA GLU A 7 13.31 5.70 -10.73
C GLU A 7 13.44 5.52 -12.26
N GLY A 8 12.43 4.93 -12.92
CA GLY A 8 12.45 4.75 -14.37
C GLY A 8 12.56 6.06 -15.14
N PRO A 9 11.60 6.99 -15.02
CA PRO A 9 11.68 8.34 -15.62
C PRO A 9 12.89 9.15 -15.14
N ALA A 10 13.37 8.91 -13.92
CA ALA A 10 14.56 9.59 -13.40
C ALA A 10 15.84 9.29 -14.20
N PHE A 11 15.84 8.27 -15.07
CA PHE A 11 16.91 8.06 -16.04
C PHE A 11 17.22 9.32 -16.85
N PHE A 12 16.22 10.13 -17.16
CA PHE A 12 16.35 11.36 -17.96
C PHE A 12 16.56 12.64 -17.13
N THR A 13 16.87 12.54 -15.85
CA THR A 13 17.04 13.71 -14.94
C THR A 13 18.10 14.70 -15.45
N TRP A 14 19.12 14.23 -16.16
CA TRP A 14 20.17 15.05 -16.76
C TRP A 14 19.65 15.98 -17.86
N LEU A 15 18.58 15.61 -18.59
CA LEU A 15 18.08 16.37 -19.72
C LEU A 15 17.56 17.76 -19.34
N PRO A 16 16.62 17.93 -18.40
CA PRO A 16 16.20 19.26 -17.97
C PRO A 16 17.33 20.06 -17.32
N LYS A 17 18.32 19.41 -16.72
CA LYS A 17 19.50 20.11 -16.18
C LYS A 17 20.33 20.77 -17.27
N MET A 18 20.46 20.16 -18.44
CA MET A 18 21.16 20.79 -19.59
C MET A 18 20.49 22.09 -20.02
N PHE A 19 19.19 22.26 -19.78
CA PHE A 19 18.45 23.50 -20.06
C PHE A 19 18.35 24.43 -18.83
N GLY A 20 19.20 24.24 -17.82
CA GLY A 20 19.23 25.08 -16.62
C GLY A 20 17.98 24.98 -15.74
N LYS A 21 17.17 23.91 -15.89
CA LYS A 21 15.96 23.75 -15.08
C LYS A 21 16.30 23.17 -13.70
N ARG A 22 15.59 23.65 -12.67
CA ARG A 22 15.57 23.00 -11.36
C ARG A 22 14.83 21.68 -11.48
N VAL A 23 15.39 20.60 -10.96
CA VAL A 23 14.86 19.24 -11.08
C VAL A 23 14.64 18.63 -9.70
N ILE A 24 13.42 18.15 -9.45
CA ILE A 24 13.03 17.42 -8.26
C ILE A 24 12.64 16.01 -8.68
N VAL A 25 13.02 15.01 -7.90
CA VAL A 25 12.66 13.61 -8.18
C VAL A 25 11.96 13.04 -6.95
N THR A 26 10.76 12.47 -7.13
CA THR A 26 10.10 11.67 -6.08
C THR A 26 10.33 10.18 -6.33
N ILE A 27 10.90 9.51 -5.35
CA ILE A 27 11.10 8.05 -5.31
C ILE A 27 9.97 7.43 -4.52
N HIS A 28 9.12 6.64 -5.19
CA HIS A 28 7.94 6.00 -4.59
C HIS A 28 8.24 4.69 -3.88
N GLY A 29 9.46 4.22 -3.92
CA GLY A 29 9.97 2.98 -3.36
C GLY A 29 11.20 2.54 -4.16
N ILE A 30 11.85 1.48 -3.74
CA ILE A 30 13.02 0.94 -4.45
C ILE A 30 12.50 -0.04 -5.52
N ASP A 31 12.21 0.47 -6.71
CA ASP A 31 11.52 -0.28 -7.77
C ASP A 31 12.28 -1.53 -8.25
N TRP A 32 13.60 -1.50 -8.26
CA TRP A 32 14.40 -2.67 -8.67
C TRP A 32 14.33 -3.85 -7.70
N GLN A 33 13.78 -3.67 -6.48
CA GLN A 33 13.52 -4.76 -5.53
C GLN A 33 12.22 -5.51 -5.83
N ARG A 34 11.33 -4.93 -6.63
CA ARG A 34 10.07 -5.56 -7.04
C ARG A 34 10.33 -6.72 -7.98
N GLU A 35 9.53 -7.79 -7.89
CA GLU A 35 9.68 -9.01 -8.67
C GLU A 35 9.84 -8.73 -10.17
N LYS A 36 9.02 -7.85 -10.72
CA LYS A 36 9.06 -7.44 -12.13
C LYS A 36 10.42 -6.90 -12.59
N TRP A 37 11.21 -6.31 -11.70
CA TRP A 37 12.45 -5.59 -12.01
C TRP A 37 13.70 -6.19 -11.38
N LYS A 38 13.62 -7.41 -10.79
CA LYS A 38 14.77 -8.06 -10.14
C LYS A 38 15.89 -8.40 -11.10
N SER A 39 15.60 -8.58 -12.39
CA SER A 39 16.59 -9.02 -13.38
C SER A 39 16.41 -8.37 -14.76
N GLY A 40 17.41 -8.52 -15.61
CA GLY A 40 17.37 -8.11 -17.01
C GLY A 40 17.70 -6.63 -17.26
N PHE A 41 17.39 -6.17 -18.48
CA PHE A 41 17.69 -4.80 -18.92
C PHE A 41 16.90 -3.74 -18.13
N GLY A 42 15.64 -4.04 -17.78
CA GLY A 42 14.79 -3.14 -16.99
C GLY A 42 15.39 -2.82 -15.62
N SER A 43 15.95 -3.82 -14.92
CA SER A 43 16.64 -3.60 -13.64
C SER A 43 17.82 -2.64 -13.77
N LYS A 44 18.64 -2.82 -14.81
CA LYS A 44 19.78 -1.94 -15.07
C LYS A 44 19.34 -0.50 -15.38
N PHE A 45 18.26 -0.37 -16.15
CA PHE A 45 17.69 0.93 -16.52
C PHE A 45 17.18 1.68 -15.27
N ILE A 46 16.42 1.01 -14.40
CA ILE A 46 15.89 1.60 -13.16
C ILE A 46 17.03 1.99 -12.21
N ARG A 47 18.01 1.12 -12.00
CA ARG A 47 19.20 1.44 -11.17
C ARG A 47 20.01 2.59 -11.74
N GLN A 48 20.07 2.73 -13.06
CA GLN A 48 20.72 3.90 -13.68
C GLN A 48 19.89 5.18 -13.45
N GLY A 49 18.56 5.07 -13.48
CA GLY A 49 17.67 6.18 -13.13
C GLY A 49 17.87 6.66 -11.70
N GLU A 50 17.97 5.74 -10.74
CA GLU A 50 18.29 6.05 -9.34
C GLU A 50 19.62 6.81 -9.22
N LYS A 51 20.69 6.32 -9.88
CA LYS A 51 21.99 7.00 -9.90
C LYS A 51 21.94 8.40 -10.55
N ASN A 52 21.14 8.54 -11.61
CA ASN A 52 20.93 9.81 -12.27
C ASN A 52 20.15 10.79 -11.39
N ALA A 53 19.14 10.32 -10.64
CA ALA A 53 18.47 11.13 -9.63
C ALA A 53 19.47 11.64 -8.58
N VAL A 54 20.30 10.75 -8.03
CA VAL A 54 21.33 11.13 -7.05
C VAL A 54 22.29 12.18 -7.59
N LYS A 55 22.69 12.03 -8.86
CA LYS A 55 23.73 12.90 -9.47
C LYS A 55 23.18 14.25 -9.93
N TYR A 56 21.97 14.28 -10.48
CA TYR A 56 21.48 15.45 -11.24
C TYR A 56 20.27 16.15 -10.60
N ALA A 57 19.51 15.50 -9.70
CA ALA A 57 18.39 16.17 -9.05
C ALA A 57 18.88 17.22 -8.04
N ASP A 58 18.24 18.38 -8.02
CA ASP A 58 18.44 19.38 -6.98
C ASP A 58 17.91 18.88 -5.63
N GLU A 59 16.72 18.29 -5.63
CA GLU A 59 16.11 17.66 -4.46
C GLU A 59 15.56 16.26 -4.81
N ILE A 60 15.64 15.37 -3.85
CA ILE A 60 15.01 14.04 -3.93
C ILE A 60 14.00 13.94 -2.80
N ILE A 61 12.75 13.63 -3.16
CA ILE A 61 11.66 13.32 -2.22
C ILE A 61 11.57 11.81 -2.09
N VAL A 62 11.44 11.33 -0.86
CA VAL A 62 11.20 9.91 -0.54
C VAL A 62 9.97 9.79 0.35
N LEU A 63 9.26 8.67 0.25
CA LEU A 63 7.97 8.46 0.89
C LEU A 63 8.04 7.68 2.20
N SER A 64 9.21 7.09 2.54
CA SER A 64 9.44 6.38 3.80
C SER A 64 10.83 6.68 4.37
N LYS A 65 10.97 6.54 5.68
CA LYS A 65 12.27 6.69 6.36
C LYS A 65 13.25 5.60 5.95
N GLY A 66 12.75 4.39 5.66
CA GLY A 66 13.59 3.31 5.15
C GLY A 66 14.29 3.67 3.83
N VAL A 67 13.56 4.29 2.89
CA VAL A 67 14.14 4.77 1.63
C VAL A 67 15.07 5.96 1.87
N GLN A 68 14.76 6.86 2.82
CA GLN A 68 15.66 7.96 3.20
C GLN A 68 17.02 7.45 3.70
N ASP A 69 16.98 6.48 4.61
CA ASP A 69 18.18 5.84 5.15
C ASP A 69 18.98 5.09 4.07
N TYR A 70 18.29 4.44 3.14
CA TYR A 70 18.91 3.77 2.01
C TYR A 70 19.73 4.76 1.16
N PHE A 71 19.15 5.90 0.75
CA PHE A 71 19.86 6.92 -0.04
C PHE A 71 21.05 7.50 0.72
N LYS A 72 20.89 7.75 2.01
CA LYS A 72 21.99 8.26 2.84
C LYS A 72 23.13 7.25 2.98
N LYS A 73 22.81 5.97 3.27
CA LYS A 73 23.81 4.91 3.43
C LYS A 73 24.50 4.51 2.13
N THR A 74 23.74 4.45 1.03
CA THR A 74 24.23 3.94 -0.25
C THR A 74 24.98 5.00 -1.06
N TYR A 75 24.51 6.25 -1.01
CA TYR A 75 25.00 7.33 -1.87
C TYR A 75 25.52 8.53 -1.11
N GLY A 76 25.42 8.59 0.21
CA GLY A 76 25.71 9.80 0.99
C GLY A 76 24.76 10.96 0.65
N ARG A 77 23.60 10.68 0.02
CA ARG A 77 22.66 11.67 -0.47
C ARG A 77 21.56 11.94 0.55
N GLU A 78 21.47 13.18 1.01
CA GLU A 78 20.34 13.64 1.82
C GLU A 78 19.10 13.79 0.94
N THR A 79 17.96 13.35 1.47
CA THR A 79 16.66 13.40 0.80
C THR A 79 15.60 14.06 1.69
N LYS A 80 14.50 14.49 1.09
CA LYS A 80 13.36 15.06 1.80
C LYS A 80 12.31 13.98 2.01
N PHE A 81 11.96 13.72 3.27
CA PHE A 81 10.85 12.85 3.59
C PHE A 81 9.55 13.66 3.46
N ILE A 82 8.79 13.38 2.40
CA ILE A 82 7.45 13.93 2.17
C ILE A 82 6.57 12.74 1.80
N PRO A 83 5.75 12.22 2.73
CA PRO A 83 4.93 11.03 2.51
C PRO A 83 3.77 11.31 1.55
N ASN A 84 3.04 10.27 1.15
CA ASN A 84 1.72 10.45 0.56
C ASN A 84 0.73 10.96 1.60
N GLY A 85 -0.27 11.72 1.16
CA GLY A 85 -1.37 12.16 1.99
C GLY A 85 -2.62 11.29 1.82
N VAL A 86 -3.59 11.49 2.70
CA VAL A 86 -4.93 10.93 2.60
C VAL A 86 -5.96 11.95 3.08
N ASN A 87 -7.12 11.98 2.44
CA ASN A 87 -8.27 12.78 2.85
C ASN A 87 -9.24 11.93 3.68
N ARG A 88 -10.02 12.57 4.53
CA ARG A 88 -11.12 11.90 5.21
C ARG A 88 -12.24 11.64 4.19
N PRO A 89 -12.61 10.38 3.94
CA PRO A 89 -13.65 10.04 2.99
C PRO A 89 -15.05 10.22 3.58
N GLN A 90 -16.05 10.16 2.69
CA GLN A 90 -17.44 10.00 3.10
C GLN A 90 -17.76 8.50 3.23
N ILE A 91 -18.21 8.09 4.40
CA ILE A 91 -18.61 6.72 4.67
C ILE A 91 -19.88 6.38 3.88
N GLN A 92 -19.87 5.25 3.18
CA GLN A 92 -20.96 4.76 2.35
C GLN A 92 -21.66 3.55 2.99
N THR A 93 -22.96 3.48 2.87
CA THR A 93 -23.72 2.27 3.22
C THR A 93 -23.54 1.20 2.14
N ALA A 94 -23.59 -0.07 2.55
CA ALA A 94 -23.52 -1.19 1.63
C ALA A 94 -24.79 -1.26 0.75
N ASP A 95 -24.63 -1.09 -0.55
CA ASP A 95 -25.68 -1.17 -1.57
C ASP A 95 -25.20 -1.98 -2.79
N LEU A 96 -24.22 -1.48 -3.54
CA LEU A 96 -23.67 -2.17 -4.71
C LEU A 96 -22.99 -3.49 -4.30
N ILE A 97 -22.19 -3.48 -3.24
CA ILE A 97 -21.50 -4.67 -2.76
C ILE A 97 -22.48 -5.73 -2.25
N THR A 98 -23.64 -5.31 -1.70
CA THR A 98 -24.70 -6.23 -1.29
C THR A 98 -25.37 -6.86 -2.50
N LYS A 99 -25.73 -6.06 -3.51
CA LYS A 99 -26.38 -6.54 -4.74
C LYS A 99 -25.51 -7.48 -5.55
N MET A 100 -24.20 -7.21 -5.62
CA MET A 100 -23.27 -7.96 -6.48
C MET A 100 -22.66 -9.18 -5.77
N PHE A 101 -22.34 -9.07 -4.49
CA PHE A 101 -21.55 -10.07 -3.76
C PHE A 101 -22.20 -10.57 -2.47
N GLY A 102 -23.40 -10.06 -2.12
CA GLY A 102 -24.06 -10.38 -0.87
C GLY A 102 -23.28 -9.96 0.37
N LEU A 103 -22.54 -8.85 0.27
CA LEU A 103 -21.72 -8.30 1.36
C LEU A 103 -22.52 -7.26 2.15
N THR A 104 -22.38 -7.31 3.46
CA THR A 104 -22.99 -6.34 4.39
C THR A 104 -21.91 -5.78 5.31
N LYS A 105 -22.26 -4.77 6.10
CA LYS A 105 -21.32 -4.19 7.07
C LYS A 105 -20.76 -5.27 8.00
N ASP A 106 -19.45 -5.24 8.20
CA ASP A 106 -18.69 -6.15 9.07
C ASP A 106 -18.76 -7.64 8.70
N SER A 107 -19.29 -7.98 7.51
CA SER A 107 -19.42 -9.37 7.06
C SER A 107 -18.18 -9.91 6.34
N TYR A 108 -17.12 -9.14 6.18
CA TYR A 108 -15.96 -9.57 5.41
C TYR A 108 -14.64 -8.93 5.86
N ILE A 109 -13.57 -9.65 5.58
CA ILE A 109 -12.18 -9.20 5.65
C ILE A 109 -11.79 -8.74 4.24
N LEU A 110 -11.19 -7.56 4.10
CA LEU A 110 -10.88 -6.94 2.83
C LEU A 110 -9.38 -6.93 2.57
N PHE A 111 -8.97 -7.41 1.41
CA PHE A 111 -7.73 -7.03 0.74
C PHE A 111 -8.06 -6.16 -0.47
N LEU A 112 -7.36 -5.06 -0.65
CA LEU A 112 -7.52 -4.20 -1.82
C LEU A 112 -6.15 -3.73 -2.33
N GLY A 113 -5.87 -4.01 -3.62
CA GLY A 113 -4.61 -3.62 -4.24
C GLY A 113 -4.35 -4.36 -5.55
N ARG A 114 -3.18 -4.14 -6.13
CA ARG A 114 -2.72 -4.91 -7.30
C ARG A 114 -2.48 -6.36 -6.88
N LEU A 115 -2.91 -7.30 -7.71
CA LEU A 115 -2.70 -8.71 -7.46
C LEU A 115 -1.33 -9.15 -8.03
N VAL A 116 -0.29 -8.94 -7.22
CA VAL A 116 1.10 -9.28 -7.52
C VAL A 116 1.74 -10.01 -6.34
N PRO A 117 2.76 -10.88 -6.56
CA PRO A 117 3.31 -11.74 -5.52
C PRO A 117 3.78 -11.01 -4.27
N GLU A 118 4.42 -9.85 -4.43
CA GLU A 118 4.93 -9.04 -3.32
C GLU A 118 3.85 -8.47 -2.38
N LYS A 119 2.57 -8.57 -2.76
CA LYS A 119 1.43 -8.19 -1.90
C LYS A 119 0.99 -9.29 -0.92
N GLY A 120 1.56 -10.49 -1.02
CA GLY A 120 1.36 -11.56 -0.05
C GLY A 120 -0.07 -12.14 0.00
N ILE A 121 -0.85 -12.00 -1.07
CA ILE A 121 -2.25 -12.44 -1.13
C ILE A 121 -2.36 -13.94 -0.96
N GLN A 122 -1.37 -14.69 -1.44
CA GLN A 122 -1.26 -16.13 -1.26
C GLN A 122 -1.23 -16.51 0.22
N TYR A 123 -0.47 -15.78 1.05
CA TYR A 123 -0.41 -16.00 2.50
C TYR A 123 -1.77 -15.76 3.16
N LEU A 124 -2.47 -14.71 2.71
CA LEU A 124 -3.79 -14.37 3.23
C LEU A 124 -4.82 -15.45 2.91
N ILE A 125 -4.81 -15.99 1.69
CA ILE A 125 -5.70 -17.08 1.30
C ILE A 125 -5.41 -18.34 2.13
N GLU A 126 -4.14 -18.73 2.25
CA GLU A 126 -3.73 -19.90 3.04
C GLU A 126 -4.10 -19.77 4.51
N ALA A 127 -3.83 -18.61 5.12
CA ALA A 127 -4.22 -18.33 6.50
C ALA A 127 -5.74 -18.37 6.68
N PHE A 128 -6.50 -17.69 5.81
CA PHE A 128 -7.95 -17.54 5.94
C PHE A 128 -8.70 -18.88 5.82
N LYS A 129 -8.26 -19.79 4.97
CA LYS A 129 -8.86 -21.14 4.83
C LYS A 129 -8.95 -21.89 6.16
N ASN A 130 -8.05 -21.59 7.10
CA ASN A 130 -7.98 -22.21 8.42
C ASN A 130 -8.57 -21.35 9.54
N VAL A 131 -9.18 -20.20 9.21
CA VAL A 131 -9.89 -19.35 10.18
C VAL A 131 -11.33 -19.80 10.32
N ARG A 132 -11.77 -20.00 11.55
CA ARG A 132 -13.15 -20.34 11.90
C ARG A 132 -13.98 -19.08 12.03
N THR A 133 -14.70 -18.74 10.97
CA THR A 133 -15.54 -17.55 10.90
C THR A 133 -16.61 -17.68 9.83
N ASP A 134 -17.72 -16.99 9.99
CA ASP A 134 -18.75 -16.81 8.98
C ASP A 134 -18.46 -15.67 7.99
N LYS A 135 -17.44 -14.88 8.29
CA LYS A 135 -17.03 -13.77 7.43
C LYS A 135 -16.44 -14.27 6.11
N LYS A 136 -16.58 -13.44 5.09
CA LYS A 136 -15.98 -13.69 3.77
C LYS A 136 -14.60 -13.03 3.69
N LEU A 137 -13.72 -13.56 2.83
CA LEU A 137 -12.51 -12.90 2.40
C LEU A 137 -12.77 -12.26 1.03
N VAL A 138 -12.66 -10.95 0.94
CA VAL A 138 -12.84 -10.19 -0.31
C VAL A 138 -11.49 -9.74 -0.81
N ILE A 139 -11.13 -10.18 -2.00
CA ILE A 139 -9.90 -9.81 -2.71
C ILE A 139 -10.28 -8.91 -3.87
N ALA A 140 -10.07 -7.61 -3.67
CA ALA A 140 -10.41 -6.57 -4.65
C ALA A 140 -9.16 -6.07 -5.35
N GLY A 141 -9.18 -6.10 -6.69
CA GLY A 141 -8.09 -5.63 -7.54
C GLY A 141 -7.93 -6.40 -8.82
N GLY A 142 -7.07 -5.89 -9.70
CA GLY A 142 -6.72 -6.53 -10.97
C GLY A 142 -5.28 -7.01 -11.01
N SER A 143 -4.97 -7.95 -11.90
CA SER A 143 -3.59 -8.29 -12.25
C SER A 143 -2.99 -7.12 -13.03
N SER A 144 -1.75 -6.76 -12.75
CA SER A 144 -1.07 -5.70 -13.50
C SER A 144 -0.18 -6.21 -14.64
N ASP A 145 0.29 -7.45 -14.58
CA ASP A 145 1.36 -7.91 -15.46
C ASP A 145 1.28 -9.37 -15.94
N THR A 146 0.58 -10.27 -15.25
CA THR A 146 0.44 -11.67 -15.69
C THR A 146 -0.84 -12.30 -15.19
N ASP A 147 -1.60 -12.91 -16.10
CA ASP A 147 -2.77 -13.74 -15.75
C ASP A 147 -2.40 -15.00 -14.95
N SER A 148 -1.10 -15.36 -14.92
CA SER A 148 -0.62 -16.57 -14.24
C SER A 148 -0.81 -16.51 -12.73
N PHE A 149 -0.39 -15.40 -12.08
CA PHE A 149 -0.55 -15.25 -10.64
C PHE A 149 -2.01 -15.17 -10.20
N MET A 150 -2.86 -14.52 -11.00
CA MET A 150 -4.31 -14.53 -10.75
C MET A 150 -4.90 -15.93 -10.84
N LYS A 151 -4.46 -16.76 -11.79
CA LYS A 151 -4.90 -18.16 -11.90
C LYS A 151 -4.44 -18.98 -10.69
N GLU A 152 -3.20 -18.77 -10.25
CA GLU A 152 -2.64 -19.39 -9.04
C GLU A 152 -3.46 -19.05 -7.79
N LEU A 153 -3.77 -17.77 -7.59
CA LEU A 153 -4.62 -17.34 -6.47
C LEU A 153 -6.02 -17.95 -6.51
N LYS A 154 -6.65 -18.02 -7.68
CA LYS A 154 -7.96 -18.65 -7.85
C LYS A 154 -7.92 -20.15 -7.60
N GLU A 155 -6.86 -20.83 -8.03
CA GLU A 155 -6.67 -22.26 -7.76
C GLU A 155 -6.47 -22.50 -6.26
N LEU A 156 -5.70 -21.66 -5.58
CA LEU A 156 -5.49 -21.74 -4.12
C LEU A 156 -6.80 -21.54 -3.34
N ALA A 157 -7.70 -20.70 -3.85
CA ALA A 157 -8.97 -20.34 -3.21
C ALA A 157 -10.15 -21.25 -3.57
N LYS A 158 -10.02 -22.15 -4.56
CA LYS A 158 -11.14 -22.86 -5.21
C LYS A 158 -12.04 -23.67 -4.26
N ASP A 159 -11.46 -24.19 -3.18
CA ASP A 159 -12.16 -25.08 -2.25
C ASP A 159 -12.82 -24.33 -1.06
N ASP A 160 -12.72 -22.99 -1.02
CA ASP A 160 -13.33 -22.17 0.01
C ASP A 160 -14.28 -21.12 -0.59
N SER A 161 -15.57 -21.40 -0.58
CA SER A 161 -16.62 -20.53 -1.12
C SER A 161 -16.76 -19.19 -0.41
N ARG A 162 -16.07 -18.99 0.74
CA ARG A 162 -16.05 -17.70 1.45
C ARG A 162 -15.12 -16.70 0.79
N ILE A 163 -14.24 -17.13 -0.13
CA ILE A 163 -13.25 -16.26 -0.79
C ILE A 163 -13.85 -15.70 -2.09
N ILE A 164 -13.93 -14.38 -2.17
CA ILE A 164 -14.53 -13.64 -3.29
C ILE A 164 -13.49 -12.77 -3.98
N PHE A 165 -13.35 -12.94 -5.29
CA PHE A 165 -12.57 -12.03 -6.13
C PHE A 165 -13.52 -11.06 -6.84
N THR A 166 -13.39 -9.75 -6.55
CA THR A 166 -14.26 -8.74 -7.18
C THR A 166 -13.75 -8.28 -8.54
N GLY A 167 -12.49 -8.54 -8.86
CA GLY A 167 -11.80 -7.87 -9.95
C GLY A 167 -11.45 -6.42 -9.60
N PHE A 168 -11.11 -5.61 -10.61
CA PHE A 168 -10.83 -4.20 -10.43
C PHE A 168 -12.08 -3.43 -10.02
N VAL A 169 -11.95 -2.61 -8.97
CA VAL A 169 -13.04 -1.78 -8.44
C VAL A 169 -12.62 -0.31 -8.36
N GLN A 170 -13.58 0.58 -8.53
CA GLN A 170 -13.38 2.03 -8.43
C GLN A 170 -14.67 2.77 -8.05
N GLY A 171 -14.56 4.05 -7.69
CA GLY A 171 -15.70 4.90 -7.37
C GLY A 171 -16.54 4.34 -6.22
N LYS A 172 -17.86 4.45 -6.30
CA LYS A 172 -18.78 4.08 -5.22
C LYS A 172 -18.57 2.65 -4.69
N MET A 173 -18.23 1.69 -5.55
CA MET A 173 -17.98 0.31 -5.11
C MET A 173 -16.72 0.21 -4.24
N LEU A 174 -15.67 0.93 -4.59
CA LEU A 174 -14.45 1.05 -3.79
C LEU A 174 -14.77 1.66 -2.41
N ASP A 175 -15.52 2.76 -2.42
CA ASP A 175 -15.91 3.47 -1.20
C ASP A 175 -16.76 2.57 -0.28
N GLU A 176 -17.71 1.82 -0.85
CA GLU A 176 -18.53 0.87 -0.10
C GLU A 176 -17.69 -0.29 0.49
N LEU A 177 -16.72 -0.82 -0.27
CA LEU A 177 -15.83 -1.89 0.21
C LEU A 177 -14.99 -1.44 1.41
N TYR A 178 -14.41 -0.24 1.36
CA TYR A 178 -13.68 0.28 2.52
C TYR A 178 -14.61 0.62 3.69
N SER A 179 -15.77 1.22 3.43
CA SER A 179 -16.71 1.70 4.47
C SER A 179 -17.32 0.59 5.31
N ASN A 180 -17.42 -0.64 4.76
CA ASN A 180 -18.18 -1.72 5.38
C ASN A 180 -17.32 -2.94 5.74
N ALA A 181 -16.02 -2.88 5.56
CA ALA A 181 -15.13 -3.98 5.93
C ALA A 181 -15.05 -4.18 7.44
N TYR A 182 -14.97 -5.44 7.88
CA TYR A 182 -14.68 -5.77 9.26
C TYR A 182 -13.22 -5.47 9.61
N ILE A 183 -12.30 -5.95 8.78
CA ILE A 183 -10.86 -5.71 8.86
C ILE A 183 -10.33 -5.49 7.45
N TYR A 184 -9.40 -4.56 7.30
CA TYR A 184 -8.56 -4.46 6.11
C TYR A 184 -7.23 -5.19 6.35
N THR A 185 -6.80 -6.02 5.40
CA THR A 185 -5.54 -6.79 5.54
C THR A 185 -4.56 -6.46 4.43
N LEU A 186 -3.30 -6.14 4.78
CA LEU A 186 -2.21 -5.89 3.86
C LEU A 186 -0.99 -6.76 4.22
N PRO A 187 -0.92 -8.00 3.70
CA PRO A 187 0.14 -8.96 4.04
C PRO A 187 1.40 -8.83 3.18
N SER A 188 1.73 -7.60 2.79
CA SER A 188 2.79 -7.33 1.81
C SER A 188 4.18 -7.69 2.30
N ASP A 189 5.00 -8.19 1.38
CA ASP A 189 6.44 -8.40 1.57
C ASP A 189 7.27 -7.16 1.25
N LEU A 190 6.73 -6.28 0.42
CA LEU A 190 7.41 -5.06 -0.03
C LEU A 190 6.40 -3.97 -0.36
N GLU A 191 6.64 -2.78 0.18
CA GLU A 191 5.91 -1.55 -0.13
C GLU A 191 6.89 -0.38 -0.34
N GLY A 192 6.41 0.66 -1.01
CA GLY A 192 7.10 1.96 -0.97
C GLY A 192 6.47 2.84 0.11
N MET A 193 5.20 3.17 -0.10
CA MET A 193 4.27 3.71 0.89
C MET A 193 2.86 3.24 0.50
N PRO A 194 2.21 2.40 1.33
CA PRO A 194 0.98 1.72 0.93
C PRO A 194 -0.25 2.64 0.99
N LEU A 195 -0.60 3.28 -0.14
CA LEU A 195 -1.78 4.15 -0.25
C LEU A 195 -3.07 3.45 0.20
N SER A 196 -3.26 2.19 -0.19
CA SER A 196 -4.44 1.43 0.20
C SER A 196 -4.58 1.23 1.70
N LEU A 197 -3.46 1.24 2.45
CA LEU A 197 -3.47 1.21 3.92
C LEU A 197 -3.88 2.57 4.50
N LEU A 198 -3.35 3.67 3.93
CA LEU A 198 -3.79 5.02 4.33
C LEU A 198 -5.29 5.20 4.10
N GLU A 199 -5.77 4.78 2.91
CA GLU A 199 -7.20 4.81 2.56
C GLU A 199 -8.01 3.95 3.53
N ALA A 200 -7.64 2.69 3.76
CA ALA A 200 -8.36 1.82 4.68
C ALA A 200 -8.49 2.44 6.08
N MET A 201 -7.39 2.96 6.63
CA MET A 201 -7.42 3.63 7.93
C MET A 201 -8.28 4.91 7.92
N SER A 202 -8.29 5.67 6.81
CA SER A 202 -9.10 6.89 6.69
C SER A 202 -10.60 6.61 6.69
N TYR A 203 -11.02 5.44 6.20
CA TYR A 203 -12.39 4.94 6.32
C TYR A 203 -12.72 4.40 7.72
N GLY A 204 -11.77 4.39 8.66
CA GLY A 204 -11.96 3.90 10.01
C GLY A 204 -11.84 2.37 10.12
N ASN A 205 -11.13 1.70 9.22
CA ASN A 205 -10.92 0.26 9.33
C ASN A 205 -9.89 -0.09 10.40
N CYS A 206 -10.14 -1.17 11.13
CA CYS A 206 -9.07 -1.92 11.77
C CYS A 206 -8.21 -2.55 10.69
N CYS A 207 -6.90 -2.37 10.75
CA CYS A 207 -5.97 -2.93 9.78
C CYS A 207 -5.14 -4.06 10.40
N LEU A 208 -4.86 -5.10 9.61
CA LEU A 208 -3.90 -6.17 9.93
C LEU A 208 -2.83 -6.16 8.85
N VAL A 209 -1.58 -5.89 9.25
CA VAL A 209 -0.49 -5.67 8.30
C VAL A 209 0.74 -6.49 8.66
N SER A 210 1.61 -6.76 7.67
CA SER A 210 2.93 -7.34 7.92
C SER A 210 3.84 -6.32 8.62
N ASP A 211 4.84 -6.81 9.36
CA ASP A 211 5.80 -6.01 10.14
C ASP A 211 6.90 -5.34 9.30
N ILE A 212 6.70 -5.23 7.99
CA ILE A 212 7.65 -4.48 7.16
C ILE A 212 7.71 -3.02 7.59
N PRO A 213 8.89 -2.38 7.52
CA PRO A 213 9.07 -1.01 8.01
C PRO A 213 8.06 0.00 7.45
N GLU A 214 7.72 -0.12 6.16
CA GLU A 214 6.79 0.77 5.46
C GLU A 214 5.35 0.68 6.01
N CYS A 215 4.92 -0.51 6.43
CA CYS A 215 3.61 -0.69 7.08
C CYS A 215 3.67 -0.26 8.55
N ALA A 216 4.69 -0.69 9.27
CA ALA A 216 4.86 -0.37 10.69
C ALA A 216 4.97 1.15 10.94
N GLU A 217 5.70 1.88 10.07
CA GLU A 217 5.81 3.34 10.13
C GLU A 217 4.45 4.04 9.95
N VAL A 218 3.58 3.50 9.10
CA VAL A 218 2.25 4.04 8.84
C VAL A 218 1.35 3.85 10.05
N VAL A 219 1.25 2.63 10.55
CA VAL A 219 0.23 2.26 11.55
C VAL A 219 0.65 2.53 12.99
N GLU A 220 1.94 2.55 13.29
CA GLU A 220 2.49 2.62 14.66
C GLU A 220 1.84 1.53 15.56
N ASP A 221 1.16 1.93 16.63
CA ASP A 221 0.42 1.06 17.56
C ASP A 221 -1.10 0.96 17.25
N ARG A 222 -1.55 1.46 16.06
CA ARG A 222 -2.97 1.61 15.69
C ARG A 222 -3.49 0.51 14.78
N ALA A 223 -2.78 -0.62 14.67
CA ALA A 223 -3.18 -1.76 13.86
C ALA A 223 -2.74 -3.09 14.50
N LEU A 224 -3.24 -4.18 13.98
CA LEU A 224 -2.72 -5.51 14.25
C LEU A 224 -1.52 -5.76 13.34
N ILE A 225 -0.46 -6.35 13.89
CA ILE A 225 0.78 -6.62 13.15
C ILE A 225 1.10 -8.11 13.28
N PHE A 226 1.58 -8.71 12.18
CA PHE A 226 2.10 -10.07 12.13
C PHE A 226 3.44 -10.09 11.41
N ARG A 227 4.26 -11.10 11.63
CA ARG A 227 5.57 -11.26 10.97
C ARG A 227 5.39 -11.49 9.47
N LYS A 228 6.14 -10.75 8.66
CA LYS A 228 6.20 -10.87 7.21
C LYS A 228 6.29 -12.35 6.79
N SER A 229 5.46 -12.74 5.81
CA SER A 229 5.41 -14.08 5.22
C SER A 229 5.05 -15.21 6.20
N ASP A 230 4.65 -14.91 7.45
CA ASP A 230 4.26 -15.90 8.45
C ASP A 230 2.76 -16.18 8.37
N VAL A 231 2.41 -17.27 7.69
CA VAL A 231 1.01 -17.68 7.46
C VAL A 231 0.34 -18.09 8.77
N ASP A 232 1.05 -18.75 9.67
CA ASP A 232 0.50 -19.21 10.96
C ASP A 232 0.18 -18.03 11.86
N GLU A 233 1.09 -17.07 12.01
CA GLU A 233 0.82 -15.88 12.80
C GLU A 233 -0.29 -15.02 12.19
N LEU A 234 -0.33 -14.89 10.84
CA LEU A 234 -1.43 -14.22 10.13
C LEU A 234 -2.78 -14.89 10.46
N ARG A 235 -2.83 -16.21 10.40
CA ARG A 235 -4.02 -17.00 10.77
C ARG A 235 -4.43 -16.74 12.22
N GLU A 236 -3.49 -16.77 13.16
CA GLU A 236 -3.76 -16.51 14.58
C GLU A 236 -4.32 -15.11 14.81
N LYS A 237 -3.72 -14.07 14.20
CA LYS A 237 -4.22 -12.69 14.30
C LYS A 237 -5.61 -12.53 13.69
N LEU A 238 -5.91 -13.21 12.57
CA LEU A 238 -7.24 -13.21 11.97
C LEU A 238 -8.26 -13.91 12.88
N GLN A 239 -7.90 -15.08 13.47
CA GLN A 239 -8.76 -15.79 14.39
C GLN A 239 -9.04 -14.95 15.65
N ASP A 240 -8.00 -14.39 16.27
CA ASP A 240 -8.14 -13.53 17.45
C ASP A 240 -9.06 -12.33 17.17
N ALA A 241 -8.90 -11.72 15.98
CA ALA A 241 -9.75 -10.61 15.60
C ALA A 241 -11.22 -11.01 15.41
N CYS A 242 -11.50 -12.25 14.97
CA CYS A 242 -12.85 -12.76 14.87
C CYS A 242 -13.41 -13.16 16.24
N ASP A 243 -12.59 -13.69 17.13
CA ASP A 243 -12.98 -14.16 18.47
C ASP A 243 -13.14 -13.01 19.48
N TYR A 244 -12.41 -11.90 19.29
CA TYR A 244 -12.37 -10.73 20.17
C TYR A 244 -12.73 -9.43 19.42
N PRO A 245 -13.99 -9.25 18.99
CA PRO A 245 -14.41 -8.10 18.17
C PRO A 245 -14.25 -6.74 18.86
N GLU A 246 -14.22 -6.69 20.17
CA GLU A 246 -14.02 -5.46 20.95
C GLU A 246 -12.65 -4.81 20.68
N LYS A 247 -11.62 -5.60 20.42
CA LYS A 247 -10.28 -5.13 20.04
C LYS A 247 -10.30 -4.48 18.65
N VAL A 248 -11.04 -5.09 17.71
CA VAL A 248 -11.24 -4.55 16.35
C VAL A 248 -11.97 -3.21 16.43
N GLU A 249 -13.06 -3.12 17.19
CA GLU A 249 -13.82 -1.88 17.35
C GLU A 249 -13.03 -0.76 18.03
N MET A 250 -12.16 -1.10 18.97
CA MET A 250 -11.27 -0.12 19.60
C MET A 250 -10.30 0.50 18.57
N LEU A 251 -9.69 -0.32 17.69
CA LEU A 251 -8.78 0.14 16.65
C LEU A 251 -9.53 0.96 15.58
N LYS A 252 -10.72 0.53 15.15
CA LYS A 252 -11.57 1.27 14.21
C LYS A 252 -11.83 2.70 14.66
N LYS A 253 -12.20 2.90 15.92
CA LYS A 253 -12.52 4.23 16.48
C LYS A 253 -11.39 5.24 16.39
N GLN A 254 -10.14 4.78 16.36
CA GLN A 254 -8.96 5.63 16.39
C GLN A 254 -8.34 5.85 15.00
N ALA A 255 -8.59 4.93 14.06
CA ALA A 255 -7.88 4.84 12.80
C ALA A 255 -7.99 6.11 11.95
N ALA A 256 -9.20 6.59 11.70
CA ALA A 256 -9.43 7.72 10.79
C ALA A 256 -8.83 9.04 11.33
N ASP A 257 -9.03 9.34 12.61
CA ASP A 257 -8.48 10.56 13.21
C ASP A 257 -6.95 10.54 13.24
N PHE A 258 -6.37 9.40 13.57
CA PHE A 258 -4.94 9.22 13.58
C PHE A 258 -4.32 9.42 12.19
N ILE A 259 -4.80 8.68 11.18
CA ILE A 259 -4.17 8.65 9.87
C ILE A 259 -4.35 9.96 9.10
N CYS A 260 -5.56 10.57 9.14
CA CYS A 260 -5.84 11.82 8.44
C CYS A 260 -5.11 13.02 9.08
N LYS A 261 -4.76 12.94 10.38
CA LYS A 261 -3.92 13.93 11.02
C LYS A 261 -2.44 13.76 10.68
N LYS A 262 -1.96 12.49 10.65
CA LYS A 262 -0.54 12.17 10.44
C LYS A 262 -0.13 12.39 8.99
N TYR A 263 -1.01 12.10 8.02
CA TYR A 263 -0.76 12.13 6.59
C TYR A 263 -1.75 13.03 5.87
N ASN A 264 -1.76 14.31 6.22
CA ASN A 264 -2.64 15.31 5.62
C ASN A 264 -2.11 15.74 4.25
N TRP A 265 -2.98 15.79 3.23
CA TRP A 265 -2.60 16.23 1.89
C TRP A 265 -2.18 17.70 1.83
N ASP A 266 -2.77 18.58 2.64
CA ASP A 266 -2.41 20.00 2.64
C ASP A 266 -0.96 20.19 3.10
N ASP A 267 -0.52 19.44 4.11
CA ASP A 267 0.87 19.44 4.58
C ASP A 267 1.83 18.92 3.48
N VAL A 268 1.44 17.83 2.79
CA VAL A 268 2.23 17.25 1.69
C VAL A 268 2.39 18.24 0.54
N VAL A 269 1.32 18.93 0.17
CA VAL A 269 1.33 19.96 -0.89
C VAL A 269 2.19 21.14 -0.47
N GLU A 270 2.02 21.66 0.75
CA GLU A 270 2.80 22.78 1.26
C GLU A 270 4.31 22.48 1.27
N GLU A 271 4.71 21.32 1.79
CA GLU A 271 6.13 20.92 1.81
C GLU A 271 6.69 20.74 0.40
N THR A 272 5.91 20.19 -0.53
CA THR A 272 6.33 20.04 -1.93
C THR A 272 6.46 21.40 -2.61
N GLU A 273 5.52 22.32 -2.41
CA GLU A 273 5.62 23.68 -2.96
C GLU A 273 6.81 24.46 -2.41
N LYS A 274 7.17 24.30 -1.14
CA LYS A 274 8.40 24.90 -0.58
C LYS A 274 9.63 24.50 -1.37
N LEU A 275 9.71 23.25 -1.88
CA LEU A 275 10.81 22.79 -2.72
C LEU A 275 10.78 23.42 -4.11
N TYR A 276 9.59 23.72 -4.67
CA TYR A 276 9.46 24.38 -5.96
C TYR A 276 9.93 25.85 -5.91
N ARG A 277 9.68 26.54 -4.79
CA ARG A 277 9.97 27.96 -4.61
C ARG A 277 11.42 28.26 -4.21
N ARG A 278 12.18 27.27 -3.73
CA ARG A 278 13.61 27.46 -3.43
C ARG A 278 14.38 27.77 -4.72
N LYS A 279 15.08 28.92 -4.75
CA LYS A 279 15.96 29.34 -5.85
C LYS A 279 17.31 28.63 -5.80
#